data_8b7ff04a8811bfb91a0ebe1cc05c362f
#
_entry.id   8b7ff04a8811bfb91a0ebe1cc05c362f
#
_cell.length_a   1.000
_cell.length_b   1.000
_cell.length_c   1.000
_cell.angle_alpha   90.00
_cell.angle_beta   90.00
_cell.angle_gamma   90.00
#
_symmetry.space_group_name_H-M   'P 1'
#
loop_
_entity.id
_entity.type
_entity.pdbx_description
1 polymer ?
#
loop_
_entity_poly.entity_id
_entity_poly.type
_entity_poly.pdbx_seq_one_letter_code
_entity_poly.pdbx_strand_id
1 'polypeptide(L)'
;MSAISNAPTILKDFLSYHETVKAHSAKTVDEYFLDLRTFFRYLKRSRGLVSPDTPWDSISIADVDLELVGSVSLSEIYDYLIFLSRERQLNTASLARKIAAIRSFYRYLTSKAHLLEENPVQELDSPRMKKTLPRYLTLEESLALLDAVQGKNKERDYCILMLFLNCG
;
A
#
# COMPACT_ATOMS: atom_id res chain seq x y z
N MET A 1 11.58 -11.55 13.97
CA MET A 1 11.49 -12.25 12.67
C MET A 1 10.53 -11.48 11.80
N SER A 2 10.96 -11.10 10.60
CA SER A 2 10.14 -10.27 9.69
C SER A 2 8.84 -11.00 9.34
N ALA A 3 7.71 -10.30 9.38
CA ALA A 3 6.39 -10.85 8.98
C ALA A 3 6.40 -11.42 7.54
N ILE A 4 7.38 -11.02 6.74
CA ILE A 4 7.64 -11.51 5.37
C ILE A 4 8.10 -12.97 5.35
N SER A 5 8.68 -13.51 6.44
CA SER A 5 9.13 -14.91 6.46
C SER A 5 7.99 -15.91 6.21
N ASN A 6 6.78 -15.59 6.64
CA ASN A 6 5.57 -16.40 6.47
C ASN A 6 4.74 -16.03 5.21
N ALA A 7 5.30 -15.20 4.32
CA ALA A 7 4.64 -14.90 3.05
C ALA A 7 4.70 -16.11 2.10
N PRO A 8 3.71 -16.28 1.21
CA PRO A 8 3.76 -17.30 0.16
C PRO A 8 4.92 -17.00 -0.81
N THR A 9 5.45 -18.03 -1.46
CA THR A 9 6.61 -17.92 -2.38
C THR A 9 6.37 -16.88 -3.47
N ILE A 10 5.21 -16.90 -4.08
CA ILE A 10 4.82 -15.96 -5.14
C ILE A 10 4.90 -14.48 -4.69
N LEU A 11 4.59 -14.21 -3.41
CA LEU A 11 4.71 -12.87 -2.84
C LEU A 11 6.17 -12.55 -2.49
N LYS A 12 6.92 -13.50 -1.96
CA LYS A 12 8.37 -13.30 -1.69
C LYS A 12 9.15 -12.94 -2.95
N ASP A 13 8.89 -13.65 -4.04
CA ASP A 13 9.56 -13.40 -5.33
C ASP A 13 9.24 -11.99 -5.86
N PHE A 14 7.98 -11.56 -5.76
CA PHE A 14 7.58 -10.20 -6.10
C PHE A 14 8.29 -9.14 -5.24
N LEU A 15 8.35 -9.34 -3.92
CA LEU A 15 8.99 -8.40 -3.01
C LEU A 15 10.51 -8.34 -3.26
N SER A 16 11.16 -9.48 -3.47
CA SER A 16 12.57 -9.57 -3.83
C SER A 16 12.87 -8.86 -5.15
N TYR A 17 12.00 -9.00 -6.16
CA TYR A 17 12.12 -8.26 -7.41
C TYR A 17 12.07 -6.75 -7.20
N HIS A 18 11.16 -6.27 -6.33
CA HIS A 18 11.05 -4.85 -6.02
C HIS A 18 12.23 -4.32 -5.21
N GLU A 19 12.77 -5.10 -4.30
CA GLU A 19 13.94 -4.74 -3.51
C GLU A 19 15.22 -4.70 -4.36
N THR A 20 15.48 -5.77 -5.12
CA THR A 20 16.77 -5.97 -5.81
C THR A 20 16.81 -5.36 -7.20
N VAL A 21 15.77 -5.55 -8.02
CA VAL A 21 15.75 -5.10 -9.42
C VAL A 21 15.23 -3.67 -9.55
N LYS A 22 14.20 -3.32 -8.77
CA LYS A 22 13.61 -1.97 -8.76
C LYS A 22 14.29 -1.02 -7.78
N ALA A 23 15.17 -1.53 -6.92
CA ALA A 23 15.88 -0.76 -5.90
C ALA A 23 14.95 0.09 -5.01
N HIS A 24 13.76 -0.43 -4.73
CA HIS A 24 12.84 0.23 -3.81
C HIS A 24 13.37 0.15 -2.38
N SER A 25 13.05 1.18 -1.58
CA SER A 25 13.40 1.18 -0.16
C SER A 25 12.72 0.03 0.59
N ALA A 26 13.35 -0.45 1.66
CA ALA A 26 12.77 -1.49 2.53
C ALA A 26 11.36 -1.09 3.00
N LYS A 27 11.14 0.19 3.32
CA LYS A 27 9.81 0.70 3.69
C LYS A 27 8.77 0.51 2.59
N THR A 28 9.14 0.73 1.33
CA THR A 28 8.23 0.53 0.18
C THR A 28 7.89 -0.96 0.01
N VAL A 29 8.86 -1.84 0.19
CA VAL A 29 8.67 -3.29 0.13
C VAL A 29 7.75 -3.77 1.26
N ASP A 30 7.95 -3.28 2.49
CA ASP A 30 7.08 -3.57 3.63
C ASP A 30 5.63 -3.10 3.39
N GLU A 31 5.44 -1.91 2.81
CA GLU A 31 4.10 -1.41 2.47
C GLU A 31 3.41 -2.28 1.40
N TYR A 32 4.14 -2.73 0.38
CA TYR A 32 3.60 -3.69 -0.60
C TYR A 32 3.18 -5.01 0.06
N PHE A 33 4.02 -5.53 0.95
CA PHE A 33 3.68 -6.73 1.72
C PHE A 33 2.39 -6.55 2.53
N LEU A 34 2.27 -5.45 3.28
CA LEU A 34 1.10 -5.16 4.11
C LEU A 34 -0.18 -5.01 3.29
N ASP A 35 -0.09 -4.36 2.13
CA ASP A 35 -1.22 -4.16 1.24
C ASP A 35 -1.70 -5.47 0.63
N LEU A 36 -0.79 -6.28 0.10
CA LEU A 36 -1.11 -7.58 -0.51
C LEU A 36 -1.54 -8.60 0.54
N ARG A 37 -0.96 -8.60 1.75
CA ARG A 37 -1.44 -9.40 2.88
C ARG A 37 -2.90 -9.10 3.21
N THR A 38 -3.27 -7.82 3.23
CA THR A 38 -4.65 -7.40 3.50
C THR A 38 -5.58 -7.90 2.39
N PHE A 39 -5.15 -7.82 1.15
CA PHE A 39 -5.90 -8.31 -0.01
C PHE A 39 -6.12 -9.82 0.03
N PHE A 40 -5.07 -10.62 0.29
CA PHE A 40 -5.17 -12.08 0.37
C PHE A 40 -6.02 -12.54 1.55
N ARG A 41 -5.94 -11.87 2.70
CA ARG A 41 -6.82 -12.13 3.84
C ARG A 41 -8.29 -11.90 3.48
N TYR A 42 -8.56 -10.82 2.75
CA TYR A 42 -9.91 -10.54 2.25
C TYR A 42 -10.40 -11.64 1.30
N LEU A 43 -9.62 -12.01 0.30
CA LEU A 43 -9.96 -13.09 -0.64
C LEU A 43 -10.27 -14.41 0.10
N LYS A 44 -9.44 -14.79 1.04
CA LYS A 44 -9.68 -16.02 1.82
C LYS A 44 -10.98 -15.95 2.61
N ARG A 45 -11.29 -14.82 3.20
CA ARG A 45 -12.53 -14.62 3.95
C ARG A 45 -13.76 -14.59 3.04
N SER A 46 -13.72 -13.83 1.96
CA SER A 46 -14.86 -13.69 1.04
C SER A 46 -15.19 -14.99 0.32
N ARG A 47 -14.19 -15.82 0.04
CA ARG A 47 -14.35 -17.15 -0.58
C ARG A 47 -14.64 -18.28 0.43
N GLY A 48 -14.79 -17.98 1.72
CA GLY A 48 -15.06 -18.99 2.74
C GLY A 48 -13.92 -19.99 2.99
N LEU A 49 -12.68 -19.63 2.61
CA LEU A 49 -11.50 -20.46 2.82
C LEU A 49 -11.01 -20.45 4.27
N VAL A 50 -11.60 -19.61 5.10
CA VAL A 50 -11.36 -19.52 6.55
C VAL A 50 -12.69 -19.35 7.27
N SER A 51 -12.79 -19.85 8.52
CA SER A 51 -14.00 -19.66 9.33
C SER A 51 -14.33 -18.18 9.51
N PRO A 52 -15.62 -17.79 9.46
CA PRO A 52 -16.05 -16.41 9.72
C PRO A 52 -15.56 -15.86 11.07
N ASP A 53 -15.45 -16.73 12.08
CA ASP A 53 -15.02 -16.37 13.44
C ASP A 53 -13.51 -16.20 13.57
N THR A 54 -12.73 -16.52 12.53
CA THR A 54 -11.26 -16.36 12.57
C THR A 54 -10.90 -14.88 12.73
N PRO A 55 -10.17 -14.46 13.77
CA PRO A 55 -9.73 -13.09 13.91
C PRO A 55 -8.94 -12.64 12.67
N TRP A 56 -9.18 -11.41 12.21
CA TRP A 56 -8.59 -10.88 10.97
C TRP A 56 -7.06 -11.03 10.93
N ASP A 57 -6.40 -10.73 12.04
CA ASP A 57 -4.94 -10.75 12.11
C ASP A 57 -4.35 -12.16 12.19
N SER A 58 -5.17 -13.15 12.52
CA SER A 58 -4.79 -14.56 12.57
C SER A 58 -4.95 -15.28 11.24
N ILE A 59 -5.58 -14.64 10.22
CA ILE A 59 -5.70 -15.25 8.89
C ILE A 59 -4.31 -15.37 8.27
N SER A 60 -3.84 -16.63 8.14
CA SER A 60 -2.59 -16.93 7.43
C SER A 60 -2.75 -16.73 5.92
N ILE A 61 -1.69 -16.24 5.28
CA ILE A 61 -1.60 -16.14 3.82
C ILE A 61 -0.53 -17.06 3.24
N ALA A 62 0.08 -17.91 4.07
CA ALA A 62 1.20 -18.75 3.66
C ALA A 62 0.84 -19.80 2.59
N ASP A 63 -0.42 -20.16 2.52
CA ASP A 63 -1.03 -21.10 1.60
C ASP A 63 -1.61 -20.47 0.32
N VAL A 64 -1.43 -19.16 0.14
CA VAL A 64 -1.83 -18.49 -1.11
C VAL A 64 -0.91 -18.92 -2.25
N ASP A 65 -1.49 -19.53 -3.26
CA ASP A 65 -0.81 -20.08 -4.41
C ASP A 65 -1.20 -19.34 -5.72
N LEU A 66 -0.63 -19.81 -6.82
CA LEU A 66 -0.89 -19.25 -8.14
C LEU A 66 -2.34 -19.49 -8.61
N GLU A 67 -2.95 -20.61 -8.22
CA GLU A 67 -4.33 -20.95 -8.59
C GLU A 67 -5.30 -19.95 -7.96
N LEU A 68 -5.15 -19.69 -6.65
CA LEU A 68 -5.96 -18.69 -5.94
C LEU A 68 -5.78 -17.29 -6.54
N VAL A 69 -4.54 -16.89 -6.82
CA VAL A 69 -4.24 -15.57 -7.37
C VAL A 69 -4.73 -15.44 -8.81
N GLY A 70 -4.55 -16.46 -9.64
CA GLY A 70 -4.96 -16.47 -11.04
C GLY A 70 -6.47 -16.50 -11.24
N SER A 71 -7.22 -17.05 -10.28
CA SER A 71 -8.68 -17.11 -10.33
C SER A 71 -9.39 -15.84 -9.85
N VAL A 72 -8.65 -14.80 -9.45
CA VAL A 72 -9.25 -13.53 -8.99
C VAL A 72 -9.89 -12.78 -10.15
N SER A 73 -11.15 -12.39 -9.96
CA SER A 73 -11.91 -11.58 -10.91
C SER A 73 -11.83 -10.08 -10.59
N LEU A 74 -12.07 -9.25 -11.61
CA LEU A 74 -12.16 -7.80 -11.43
C LEU A 74 -13.28 -7.42 -10.44
N SER A 75 -14.39 -8.17 -10.44
CA SER A 75 -15.51 -7.96 -9.51
C SER A 75 -15.07 -8.14 -8.05
N GLU A 76 -14.31 -9.19 -7.74
CA GLU A 76 -13.82 -9.42 -6.38
C GLU A 76 -12.88 -8.29 -5.90
N ILE A 77 -12.17 -7.67 -6.82
CA ILE A 77 -11.32 -6.52 -6.48
C ILE A 77 -12.19 -5.30 -6.18
N TYR A 78 -13.26 -5.05 -6.93
CA TYR A 78 -14.20 -3.98 -6.58
C TYR A 78 -14.90 -4.25 -5.24
N ASP A 79 -15.29 -5.48 -4.94
CA ASP A 79 -15.84 -5.86 -3.63
C ASP A 79 -14.82 -5.62 -2.50
N TYR A 80 -13.55 -5.93 -2.74
CA TYR A 80 -12.48 -5.58 -1.81
C TYR A 80 -12.36 -4.07 -1.58
N LEU A 81 -12.47 -3.26 -2.62
CA LEU A 81 -12.42 -1.80 -2.48
C LEU A 81 -13.63 -1.26 -1.71
N ILE A 82 -14.81 -1.85 -1.90
CA ILE A 82 -16.02 -1.53 -1.12
C ILE A 82 -15.81 -1.88 0.36
N PHE A 83 -15.27 -3.07 0.65
CA PHE A 83 -14.89 -3.49 2.00
C PHE A 83 -13.93 -2.49 2.66
N LEU A 84 -12.86 -2.09 1.95
CA LEU A 84 -11.88 -1.13 2.46
C LEU A 84 -12.50 0.25 2.74
N SER A 85 -13.39 0.71 1.86
CA SER A 85 -14.04 2.01 1.98
C SER A 85 -15.08 2.03 3.11
N ARG A 86 -15.95 1.02 3.17
CA ARG A 86 -17.12 1.01 4.08
C ARG A 86 -16.78 0.46 5.47
N GLU A 87 -16.12 -0.68 5.52
CA GLU A 87 -15.84 -1.35 6.80
C GLU A 87 -14.54 -0.87 7.45
N ARG A 88 -13.52 -0.56 6.64
CA ARG A 88 -12.23 -0.07 7.13
C ARG A 88 -12.11 1.45 7.11
N GLN A 89 -13.08 2.16 6.52
CA GLN A 89 -13.14 3.63 6.45
C GLN A 89 -11.87 4.27 5.89
N LEU A 90 -11.22 3.61 4.93
CA LEU A 90 -9.99 4.12 4.31
C LEU A 90 -10.31 5.31 3.39
N ASN A 91 -9.43 6.31 3.44
CA ASN A 91 -9.51 7.46 2.54
C ASN A 91 -9.05 7.10 1.11
N THR A 92 -9.39 7.97 0.15
CA THR A 92 -9.10 7.79 -1.28
C THR A 92 -7.62 7.57 -1.58
N ALA A 93 -6.71 8.24 -0.85
CA ALA A 93 -5.27 8.08 -1.05
C ALA A 93 -4.79 6.68 -0.63
N SER A 94 -5.29 6.16 0.51
CA SER A 94 -4.99 4.80 0.97
C SER A 94 -5.56 3.74 0.03
N LEU A 95 -6.76 3.95 -0.52
CA LEU A 95 -7.34 3.07 -1.54
C LEU A 95 -6.48 3.05 -2.81
N ALA A 96 -6.08 4.23 -3.31
CA ALA A 96 -5.23 4.34 -4.49
C ALA A 96 -3.88 3.61 -4.32
N ARG A 97 -3.26 3.70 -3.13
CA ARG A 97 -2.02 2.99 -2.82
C ARG A 97 -2.21 1.47 -2.87
N LYS A 98 -3.29 0.94 -2.28
CA LYS A 98 -3.60 -0.49 -2.30
C LYS A 98 -3.87 -1.01 -3.72
N ILE A 99 -4.57 -0.23 -4.53
CA ILE A 99 -4.77 -0.53 -5.95
C ILE A 99 -3.43 -0.58 -6.69
N ALA A 100 -2.54 0.38 -6.42
CA ALA A 100 -1.21 0.40 -7.04
C ALA A 100 -0.38 -0.85 -6.66
N ALA A 101 -0.47 -1.32 -5.41
CA ALA A 101 0.18 -2.56 -4.97
C ALA A 101 -0.37 -3.79 -5.72
N ILE A 102 -1.70 -3.92 -5.82
CA ILE A 102 -2.36 -5.02 -6.54
C ILE A 102 -1.97 -5.00 -8.03
N ARG A 103 -2.04 -3.83 -8.68
CA ARG A 103 -1.62 -3.69 -10.09
C ARG A 103 -0.15 -4.05 -10.31
N SER A 104 0.73 -3.60 -9.42
CA SER A 104 2.15 -3.91 -9.49
C SER A 104 2.40 -5.40 -9.37
N PHE A 105 1.69 -6.07 -8.46
CA PHE A 105 1.79 -7.51 -8.26
C PHE A 105 1.32 -8.30 -9.50
N TYR A 106 0.14 -8.03 -10.03
CA TYR A 106 -0.36 -8.74 -11.21
C TYR A 106 0.49 -8.42 -12.47
N ARG A 107 0.96 -7.20 -12.62
CA ARG A 107 1.91 -6.87 -13.70
C ARG A 107 3.21 -7.66 -13.58
N TYR A 108 3.71 -7.86 -12.38
CA TYR A 108 4.88 -8.70 -12.15
C TYR A 108 4.60 -10.15 -12.59
N LEU A 109 3.47 -10.72 -12.17
CA LEU A 109 3.11 -12.09 -12.51
C LEU A 109 2.94 -12.33 -14.02
N THR A 110 2.35 -11.38 -14.73
CA THR A 110 2.11 -11.49 -16.18
C THR A 110 3.34 -11.13 -17.01
N SER A 111 3.96 -9.97 -16.73
CA SER A 111 4.95 -9.37 -17.64
C SER A 111 6.41 -9.62 -17.24
N LYS A 112 6.68 -10.17 -16.05
CA LYS A 112 8.05 -10.42 -15.55
C LYS A 112 8.28 -11.88 -15.21
N ALA A 113 7.41 -12.45 -14.37
CA ALA A 113 7.50 -13.85 -13.98
C ALA A 113 6.87 -14.80 -15.01
N HIS A 114 6.00 -14.30 -15.90
CA HIS A 114 5.25 -15.09 -16.90
C HIS A 114 4.50 -16.28 -16.28
N LEU A 115 3.96 -16.08 -15.07
CA LEU A 115 3.20 -17.08 -14.34
C LEU A 115 1.70 -17.04 -14.67
N LEU A 116 1.21 -15.90 -15.16
CA LEU A 116 -0.16 -15.72 -15.63
C LEU A 116 -0.15 -15.27 -17.08
N GLU A 117 -1.06 -15.79 -17.89
CA GLU A 117 -1.23 -15.39 -19.29
C GLU A 117 -1.93 -14.03 -19.41
N GLU A 118 -2.94 -13.80 -18.58
CA GLU A 118 -3.74 -12.59 -18.57
C GLU A 118 -3.64 -11.83 -17.24
N ASN A 119 -3.76 -10.51 -17.32
CA ASN A 119 -3.76 -9.64 -16.15
C ASN A 119 -5.21 -9.31 -15.74
N PRO A 120 -5.76 -9.91 -14.67
CA PRO A 120 -7.15 -9.71 -14.28
C PRO A 120 -7.46 -8.29 -13.82
N VAL A 121 -6.43 -7.47 -13.58
CA VAL A 121 -6.56 -6.07 -13.12
C VAL A 121 -6.16 -5.05 -14.18
N GLN A 122 -6.09 -5.46 -15.44
CA GLN A 122 -5.67 -4.56 -16.52
C GLN A 122 -6.61 -3.35 -16.65
N GLU A 123 -7.90 -3.57 -16.51
CA GLU A 123 -8.96 -2.56 -16.61
C GLU A 123 -9.34 -1.93 -15.26
N LEU A 124 -8.63 -2.26 -14.18
CA LEU A 124 -8.94 -1.71 -12.87
C LEU A 124 -8.68 -0.20 -12.84
N ASP A 125 -9.70 0.61 -12.61
CA ASP A 125 -9.56 2.05 -12.46
C ASP A 125 -8.99 2.47 -11.10
N SER A 126 -8.22 3.55 -11.11
CA SER A 126 -7.80 4.19 -9.86
C SER A 126 -8.83 5.22 -9.41
N PRO A 127 -9.13 5.30 -8.10
CA PRO A 127 -10.00 6.34 -7.58
C PRO A 127 -9.46 7.73 -7.95
N ARG A 128 -10.36 8.61 -8.40
CA ARG A 128 -9.97 10.01 -8.69
C ARG A 128 -9.64 10.72 -7.38
N MET A 129 -8.39 11.09 -7.23
CA MET A 129 -7.97 11.93 -6.11
C MET A 129 -8.42 13.37 -6.35
N LYS A 130 -9.18 13.93 -5.41
CA LYS A 130 -9.46 15.37 -5.44
C LYS A 130 -8.13 16.10 -5.21
N LYS A 131 -7.69 16.87 -6.21
CA LYS A 131 -6.58 17.80 -6.04
C LYS A 131 -7.06 18.90 -5.09
N THR A 132 -6.62 18.88 -3.86
CA THR A 132 -6.78 20.03 -2.96
C THR A 132 -5.67 21.02 -3.28
N LEU A 133 -6.03 22.29 -3.33
CA LEU A 133 -5.02 23.36 -3.43
C LEU A 133 -4.11 23.27 -2.20
N PRO A 134 -2.79 23.40 -2.39
CA PRO A 134 -1.88 23.46 -1.26
C PRO A 134 -2.30 24.60 -0.33
N ARG A 135 -2.31 24.34 0.97
CA ARG A 135 -2.44 25.41 1.98
C ARG A 135 -1.04 25.90 2.27
N TYR A 136 -0.83 27.17 2.08
CA TYR A 136 0.42 27.85 2.45
C TYR A 136 0.19 28.71 3.69
N LEU A 137 1.24 28.89 4.47
CA LEU A 137 1.25 29.76 5.62
C LEU A 137 1.33 31.21 5.15
N THR A 138 0.65 32.11 5.86
CA THR A 138 0.90 33.56 5.71
C THR A 138 2.28 33.90 6.27
N LEU A 139 2.74 35.12 6.05
CA LEU A 139 4.02 35.59 6.62
C LEU A 139 3.97 35.56 8.17
N GLU A 140 2.87 36.00 8.75
CA GLU A 140 2.67 36.00 10.20
C GLU A 140 2.68 34.56 10.77
N GLU A 141 1.98 33.63 10.11
CA GLU A 141 1.96 32.23 10.52
C GLU A 141 3.36 31.59 10.38
N SER A 142 4.12 31.95 9.34
CA SER A 142 5.48 31.47 9.12
C SER A 142 6.44 31.94 10.21
N LEU A 143 6.34 33.19 10.59
CA LEU A 143 7.15 33.74 11.68
C LEU A 143 6.77 33.14 13.03
N ALA A 144 5.47 33.00 13.31
CA ALA A 144 4.98 32.35 14.53
C ALA A 144 5.44 30.87 14.63
N LEU A 145 5.48 30.17 13.49
CA LEU A 145 5.99 28.78 13.43
C LEU A 145 7.48 28.73 13.80
N LEU A 146 8.29 29.67 13.28
CA LEU A 146 9.72 29.74 13.59
C LEU A 146 9.97 30.07 15.07
N ASP A 147 9.21 30.99 15.64
CA ASP A 147 9.30 31.38 17.05
C ASP A 147 8.87 30.25 18.00
N ALA A 148 7.97 29.40 17.56
CA ALA A 148 7.50 28.24 18.34
C ALA A 148 8.52 27.10 18.45
N VAL A 149 9.63 27.14 17.73
CA VAL A 149 10.65 26.07 17.72
C VAL A 149 11.38 26.03 19.06
N GLN A 150 11.24 24.93 19.79
CA GLN A 150 11.83 24.71 21.09
C GLN A 150 12.44 23.31 21.22
N GLY A 151 13.18 23.05 22.29
CA GLY A 151 13.69 21.74 22.63
C GLY A 151 15.16 21.51 22.26
N LYS A 152 15.63 20.29 22.47
CA LYS A 152 17.05 19.90 22.35
C LYS A 152 17.66 20.16 20.96
N ASN A 153 16.83 20.12 19.92
CA ASN A 153 17.29 20.25 18.52
C ASN A 153 16.84 21.58 17.88
N LYS A 154 16.58 22.60 18.72
CA LYS A 154 16.02 23.90 18.28
C LYS A 154 16.73 24.47 17.05
N GLU A 155 18.06 24.53 17.07
CA GLU A 155 18.83 25.13 15.97
C GLU A 155 18.65 24.36 14.66
N ARG A 156 18.73 23.04 14.72
CA ARG A 156 18.50 22.17 13.55
C ARG A 156 17.10 22.35 12.98
N ASP A 157 16.10 22.30 13.85
CA ASP A 157 14.69 22.34 13.45
C ASP A 157 14.33 23.73 12.91
N TYR A 158 14.88 24.79 13.49
CA TYR A 158 14.77 26.16 12.97
C TYR A 158 15.40 26.29 11.57
N CYS A 159 16.61 25.78 11.37
CA CYS A 159 17.27 25.79 10.05
C CYS A 159 16.47 25.01 9.00
N ILE A 160 15.91 23.86 9.36
CA ILE A 160 15.05 23.08 8.45
C ILE A 160 13.83 23.89 8.02
N LEU A 161 13.11 24.47 8.97
CA LEU A 161 11.93 25.29 8.68
C LEU A 161 12.28 26.52 7.84
N MET A 162 13.36 27.21 8.17
CA MET A 162 13.85 28.34 7.38
C MET A 162 14.13 27.98 5.92
N LEU A 163 14.76 26.81 5.68
CA LEU A 163 14.99 26.33 4.32
C LEU A 163 13.68 26.07 3.59
N PHE A 164 12.71 25.39 4.21
CA PHE A 164 11.41 25.15 3.58
C PHE A 164 10.62 26.43 3.30
N LEU A 165 10.66 27.39 4.19
CA LEU A 165 9.92 28.66 4.01
C LEU A 165 10.54 29.57 2.95
N ASN A 166 11.86 29.49 2.70
CA ASN A 166 12.55 30.36 1.75
C ASN A 166 12.83 29.70 0.40
N CYS A 167 12.96 28.37 0.35
CA CYS A 167 13.37 27.65 -0.88
C CYS A 167 12.23 26.84 -1.50
N GLY A 168 11.10 26.64 -0.83
CA GLY A 168 9.91 25.92 -1.30
C GLY A 168 10.00 24.45 -1.03
#